data_fafa4cb8dac419c7bd5f7c7e4efa95ee
#
_entry.id   fafa4cb8dac419c7bd5f7c7e4efa95ee
#
_cell.length_a   1.000
_cell.length_b   1.000
_cell.length_c   1.000
_cell.angle_alpha   90.00
_cell.angle_beta   90.00
_cell.angle_gamma   90.00
#
_symmetry.space_group_name_H-M   'P 1'
#
loop_
_entity.id
_entity.type
_entity.pdbx_description
1 polymer ?
#
loop_
_entity_poly.entity_id
_entity_poly.type
_entity_poly.pdbx_seq_one_letter_code
_entity_poly.pdbx_strand_id
1 'polypeptide(L)'
;MATNSYTVDAAVLAASIGSAVIYQAMVRAAPSFSRMVIKTASTALLSIFTYLRGGPALLVGALALGSTGDAFLAWNDDKSFLFGLSSFLVAHILYIIHFLHAGPGAGDIVSKLQVLQNGDTWRLGTAGALSMLVPVMIVQLMPKVGKDLRAPVAVYSLTILVMVLMALTLESREIVTGAVMFASSDSILAAGRFLVPATSAHQGWMHHAVWVLYYGGQFLIALGAVARV
;
A
#
# COMPACT_ATOMS: atom_id res chain seq x y z
N MET A 1 22.16 26.59 -7.29
CA MET A 1 20.76 26.24 -6.93
C MET A 1 20.49 24.70 -6.83
N ALA A 2 21.12 23.87 -7.68
CA ALA A 2 20.92 22.41 -7.67
C ALA A 2 21.36 21.70 -6.37
N THR A 3 22.43 22.07 -5.75
CA THR A 3 22.95 21.49 -4.50
C THR A 3 21.99 21.63 -3.32
N ASN A 4 21.20 22.70 -3.26
CA ASN A 4 20.24 22.94 -2.18
C ASN A 4 18.98 22.06 -2.32
N SER A 5 18.60 21.68 -3.54
CA SER A 5 17.44 20.81 -3.78
C SER A 5 17.71 19.37 -3.32
N TYR A 6 18.87 18.79 -3.66
CA TYR A 6 19.23 17.42 -3.23
C TYR A 6 19.33 17.24 -1.72
N THR A 7 19.74 18.29 -0.98
CA THR A 7 19.79 18.22 0.49
C THR A 7 18.41 18.23 1.12
N VAL A 8 17.44 18.96 0.55
CA VAL A 8 16.06 19.01 1.03
C VAL A 8 15.35 17.67 0.78
N ASP A 9 15.49 17.10 -0.41
CA ASP A 9 14.90 15.80 -0.76
C ASP A 9 15.40 14.69 0.16
N ALA A 10 16.74 14.65 0.39
CA ALA A 10 17.34 13.67 1.27
C ALA A 10 16.89 13.85 2.73
N ALA A 11 16.74 15.09 3.21
CA ALA A 11 16.26 15.37 4.56
C ALA A 11 14.79 14.93 4.74
N VAL A 12 13.93 15.19 3.75
CA VAL A 12 12.53 14.75 3.78
C VAL A 12 12.43 13.23 3.78
N LEU A 13 13.22 12.54 2.94
CA LEU A 13 13.26 11.09 2.90
C LEU A 13 13.77 10.51 4.24
N ALA A 14 14.83 11.08 4.80
CA ALA A 14 15.36 10.66 6.10
C ALA A 14 14.33 10.86 7.22
N ALA A 15 13.59 11.96 7.21
CA ALA A 15 12.51 12.22 8.17
C ALA A 15 11.35 11.21 8.00
N SER A 16 11.00 10.84 6.76
CA SER A 16 10.01 9.78 6.48
C SER A 16 10.44 8.45 7.09
N ILE A 17 11.66 8.02 6.80
CA ILE A 17 12.24 6.77 7.34
C ILE A 17 12.32 6.83 8.87
N GLY A 18 12.80 7.93 9.43
CA GLY A 18 12.86 8.13 10.88
C GLY A 18 11.49 8.00 11.55
N SER A 19 10.46 8.64 10.97
CA SER A 19 9.07 8.51 11.47
C SER A 19 8.58 7.06 11.39
N ALA A 20 8.90 6.34 10.31
CA ALA A 20 8.51 4.95 10.14
C ALA A 20 9.19 4.03 11.16
N VAL A 21 10.47 4.25 11.45
CA VAL A 21 11.22 3.50 12.48
C VAL A 21 10.67 3.78 13.88
N ILE A 22 10.37 5.04 14.20
CA ILE A 22 9.75 5.40 15.48
C ILE A 22 8.37 4.74 15.60
N TYR A 23 7.55 4.78 14.54
CA TYR A 23 6.24 4.12 14.58
C TYR A 23 6.34 2.60 14.74
N GLN A 24 7.36 1.95 14.18
CA GLN A 24 7.60 0.52 14.37
C GLN A 24 7.75 0.16 15.85
N ALA A 25 8.37 1.01 16.65
CA ALA A 25 8.45 0.83 18.11
C ALA A 25 7.09 1.08 18.80
N MET A 26 6.21 1.90 18.20
CA MET A 26 4.91 2.28 18.74
C MET A 26 3.74 1.47 18.16
N VAL A 27 3.99 0.52 17.27
CA VAL A 27 2.93 -0.16 16.49
C VAL A 27 1.88 -0.84 17.38
N ARG A 28 2.25 -1.30 18.56
CA ARG A 28 1.39 -1.92 19.58
C ARG A 28 0.96 -0.98 20.71
N ALA A 29 1.38 0.27 20.69
CA ALA A 29 0.97 1.25 21.69
C ALA A 29 -0.52 1.56 21.56
N ALA A 30 -1.15 1.98 22.65
CA ALA A 30 -2.53 2.43 22.66
C ALA A 30 -2.74 3.58 21.66
N PRO A 31 -3.93 3.70 21.05
CA PRO A 31 -4.26 4.84 20.19
C PRO A 31 -4.01 6.16 20.90
N SER A 32 -3.27 7.05 20.23
CA SER A 32 -2.95 8.38 20.73
C SER A 32 -2.70 9.34 19.57
N PHE A 33 -2.83 10.63 19.84
CA PHE A 33 -2.56 11.66 18.82
C PHE A 33 -1.10 11.60 18.34
N SER A 34 -0.12 11.42 19.21
CA SER A 34 1.29 11.30 18.85
C SER A 34 1.54 10.07 17.96
N ARG A 35 0.94 8.92 18.30
CA ARG A 35 1.03 7.70 17.50
C ARG A 35 0.44 7.93 16.10
N MET A 36 -0.71 8.60 16.01
CA MET A 36 -1.36 8.96 14.75
C MET A 36 -0.47 9.88 13.91
N VAL A 37 0.07 10.96 14.50
CA VAL A 37 0.94 11.92 13.81
C VAL A 37 2.20 11.24 13.26
N ILE A 38 2.89 10.41 14.06
CA ILE A 38 4.12 9.73 13.63
C ILE A 38 3.84 8.75 12.49
N LYS A 39 2.73 7.99 12.58
CA LYS A 39 2.30 7.07 11.52
C LYS A 39 2.04 7.82 10.23
N THR A 40 1.21 8.86 10.29
CA THR A 40 0.81 9.67 9.15
C THR A 40 2.00 10.40 8.52
N ALA A 41 2.90 10.94 9.34
CA ALA A 41 4.07 11.67 8.88
C ALA A 41 4.98 10.81 8.00
N SER A 42 5.13 9.52 8.29
CA SER A 42 5.99 8.63 7.50
C SER A 42 5.58 8.60 6.02
N THR A 43 4.30 8.40 5.73
CA THR A 43 3.78 8.30 4.36
C THR A 43 3.53 9.69 3.74
N ALA A 44 3.15 10.70 4.56
CA ALA A 44 3.01 12.08 4.08
C ALA A 44 4.35 12.65 3.58
N LEU A 45 5.42 12.43 4.33
CA LEU A 45 6.77 12.85 3.93
C LEU A 45 7.25 12.10 2.68
N LEU A 46 6.86 10.83 2.52
CA LEU A 46 7.15 10.08 1.31
C LEU A 46 6.41 10.66 0.08
N SER A 47 5.16 11.12 0.26
CA SER A 47 4.43 11.85 -0.77
C SER A 47 5.14 13.17 -1.15
N ILE A 48 5.59 13.94 -0.15
CA ILE A 48 6.34 15.17 -0.36
C ILE A 48 7.67 14.91 -1.08
N PHE A 49 8.41 13.89 -0.66
CA PHE A 49 9.64 13.45 -1.33
C PHE A 49 9.39 13.14 -2.81
N THR A 50 8.34 12.36 -3.10
CA THR A 50 7.97 12.00 -4.47
C THR A 50 7.64 13.23 -5.31
N TYR A 51 6.92 14.20 -4.74
CA TYR A 51 6.62 15.48 -5.40
C TYR A 51 7.89 16.30 -5.68
N LEU A 52 8.77 16.46 -4.69
CA LEU A 52 10.02 17.22 -4.83
C LEU A 52 10.95 16.61 -5.89
N ARG A 53 10.89 15.29 -6.08
CA ARG A 53 11.64 14.56 -7.11
C ARG A 53 10.96 14.56 -8.49
N GLY A 54 9.90 15.35 -8.67
CA GLY A 54 9.16 15.42 -9.94
C GLY A 54 8.36 14.15 -10.26
N GLY A 55 8.05 13.33 -9.25
CA GLY A 55 7.30 12.10 -9.44
C GLY A 55 5.88 12.34 -9.96
N PRO A 56 5.25 11.31 -10.55
CA PRO A 56 3.92 11.44 -11.17
C PRO A 56 2.85 11.90 -10.17
N ALA A 57 2.01 12.87 -10.58
CA ALA A 57 1.00 13.47 -9.71
C ALA A 57 0.00 12.44 -9.13
N LEU A 58 -0.38 11.42 -9.92
CA LEU A 58 -1.25 10.34 -9.44
C LEU A 58 -0.61 9.55 -8.30
N LEU A 59 0.70 9.31 -8.36
CA LEU A 59 1.45 8.64 -7.31
C LEU A 59 1.55 9.51 -6.05
N VAL A 60 1.86 10.80 -6.21
CA VAL A 60 1.86 11.76 -5.09
C VAL A 60 0.51 11.77 -4.40
N GLY A 61 -0.59 11.83 -5.16
CA GLY A 61 -1.95 11.76 -4.63
C GLY A 61 -2.26 10.45 -3.92
N ALA A 62 -1.81 9.31 -4.47
CA ALA A 62 -2.00 8.00 -3.85
C ALA A 62 -1.28 7.90 -2.50
N LEU A 63 -0.04 8.39 -2.40
CA LEU A 63 0.72 8.44 -1.15
C LEU A 63 0.06 9.37 -0.12
N ALA A 64 -0.43 10.54 -0.54
CA ALA A 64 -1.14 11.47 0.32
C ALA A 64 -2.45 10.87 0.88
N LEU A 65 -3.22 10.16 0.04
CA LEU A 65 -4.41 9.43 0.49
C LEU A 65 -4.05 8.25 1.39
N GLY A 66 -2.95 7.54 1.10
CA GLY A 66 -2.41 6.52 2.00
C GLY A 66 -2.11 7.08 3.39
N SER A 67 -1.45 8.25 3.44
CA SER A 67 -1.20 8.98 4.70
C SER A 67 -2.50 9.35 5.42
N THR A 68 -3.53 9.81 4.71
CA THR A 68 -4.86 10.08 5.28
C THR A 68 -5.48 8.79 5.85
N GLY A 69 -5.37 7.67 5.11
CA GLY A 69 -5.79 6.36 5.60
C GLY A 69 -5.06 5.94 6.88
N ASP A 70 -3.76 6.23 6.98
CA ASP A 70 -2.96 5.98 8.17
C ASP A 70 -3.45 6.74 9.39
N ALA A 71 -3.89 7.99 9.21
CA ALA A 71 -4.46 8.80 10.29
C ALA A 71 -5.73 8.15 10.86
N PHE A 72 -6.61 7.65 10.00
CA PHE A 72 -7.81 6.95 10.41
C PHE A 72 -7.50 5.59 11.04
N LEU A 73 -6.62 4.79 10.43
CA LEU A 73 -6.23 3.47 10.96
C LEU A 73 -5.34 3.55 12.22
N ALA A 74 -5.01 4.73 12.72
CA ALA A 74 -4.40 4.87 14.03
C ALA A 74 -5.39 4.67 15.19
N TRP A 75 -6.70 4.69 14.90
CA TRP A 75 -7.78 4.47 15.86
C TRP A 75 -8.39 3.07 15.70
N ASN A 76 -9.05 2.56 16.76
CA ASN A 76 -9.48 1.15 16.80
C ASN A 76 -10.98 0.97 16.54
N ASP A 77 -11.72 2.02 16.27
CA ASP A 77 -13.17 1.95 16.02
C ASP A 77 -13.51 1.62 14.55
N ASP A 78 -14.72 1.08 14.33
CA ASP A 78 -15.15 0.65 13.00
C ASP A 78 -15.38 1.79 12.01
N LYS A 79 -15.73 2.99 12.50
CA LYS A 79 -15.91 4.17 11.64
C LYS A 79 -14.56 4.64 11.10
N SER A 80 -13.57 4.78 11.99
CA SER A 80 -12.20 5.10 11.58
C SER A 80 -11.62 4.05 10.64
N PHE A 81 -11.89 2.77 10.90
CA PHE A 81 -11.51 1.71 9.96
C PHE A 81 -12.14 1.89 8.58
N LEU A 82 -13.44 2.18 8.50
CA LEU A 82 -14.13 2.39 7.23
C LEU A 82 -13.59 3.61 6.47
N PHE A 83 -13.33 4.73 7.16
CA PHE A 83 -12.73 5.91 6.54
C PHE A 83 -11.32 5.64 6.06
N GLY A 84 -10.51 4.93 6.84
CA GLY A 84 -9.18 4.49 6.43
C GLY A 84 -9.22 3.60 5.20
N LEU A 85 -10.08 2.59 5.20
CA LEU A 85 -10.30 1.68 4.06
C LEU A 85 -10.73 2.45 2.81
N SER A 86 -11.64 3.43 2.95
CA SER A 86 -12.10 4.28 1.84
C SER A 86 -10.98 5.14 1.28
N SER A 87 -10.14 5.74 2.14
CA SER A 87 -8.99 6.53 1.71
C SER A 87 -7.98 5.67 0.94
N PHE A 88 -7.65 4.48 1.46
CA PHE A 88 -6.80 3.53 0.77
C PHE A 88 -7.41 3.01 -0.53
N LEU A 89 -8.73 2.81 -0.59
CA LEU A 89 -9.41 2.42 -1.82
C LEU A 89 -9.17 3.44 -2.93
N VAL A 90 -9.34 4.73 -2.64
CA VAL A 90 -9.07 5.80 -3.62
C VAL A 90 -7.57 5.85 -3.97
N ALA A 91 -6.68 5.68 -3.00
CA ALA A 91 -5.25 5.59 -3.25
C ALA A 91 -4.91 4.46 -4.24
N HIS A 92 -5.50 3.26 -4.06
CA HIS A 92 -5.28 2.12 -4.97
C HIS A 92 -5.83 2.39 -6.37
N ILE A 93 -6.96 3.08 -6.50
CA ILE A 93 -7.49 3.50 -7.80
C ILE A 93 -6.48 4.43 -8.50
N LEU A 94 -5.87 5.38 -7.78
CA LEU A 94 -4.85 6.25 -8.36
C LEU A 94 -3.59 5.47 -8.77
N TYR A 95 -3.15 4.46 -7.99
CA TYR A 95 -2.08 3.55 -8.39
C TYR A 95 -2.43 2.78 -9.66
N ILE A 96 -3.65 2.21 -9.75
CA ILE A 96 -4.12 1.47 -10.93
C ILE A 96 -4.07 2.37 -12.17
N ILE A 97 -4.61 3.59 -12.08
CA ILE A 97 -4.59 4.55 -13.19
C ILE A 97 -3.16 4.89 -13.58
N HIS A 98 -2.29 5.15 -12.60
CA HIS A 98 -0.88 5.43 -12.88
C HIS A 98 -0.19 4.24 -13.57
N PHE A 99 -0.35 3.01 -13.06
CA PHE A 99 0.27 1.82 -13.61
C PHE A 99 -0.29 1.44 -14.98
N LEU A 100 -1.57 1.70 -15.23
CA LEU A 100 -2.18 1.51 -16.53
C LEU A 100 -1.52 2.41 -17.60
N HIS A 101 -1.21 3.66 -17.25
CA HIS A 101 -0.61 4.62 -18.18
C HIS A 101 0.93 4.62 -18.20
N ALA A 102 1.58 3.78 -17.38
CA ALA A 102 3.02 3.67 -17.30
C ALA A 102 3.53 2.40 -18.01
N GLY A 103 4.74 2.47 -18.58
CA GLY A 103 5.44 1.32 -19.15
C GLY A 103 4.80 0.71 -20.40
N PRO A 104 5.19 -0.54 -20.75
CA PRO A 104 4.68 -1.24 -21.93
C PRO A 104 3.16 -1.44 -21.88
N GLY A 105 2.47 -1.31 -23.02
CA GLY A 105 1.01 -1.42 -23.12
C GLY A 105 0.25 -0.27 -22.46
N ALA A 106 0.87 0.92 -22.33
CA ALA A 106 0.28 2.07 -21.67
C ALA A 106 -1.07 2.47 -22.28
N GLY A 107 -2.06 2.69 -21.41
CA GLY A 107 -3.39 3.15 -21.76
C GLY A 107 -4.35 2.07 -22.29
N ASP A 108 -3.89 0.83 -22.50
CA ASP A 108 -4.72 -0.27 -22.99
C ASP A 108 -4.61 -1.53 -22.12
N ILE A 109 -5.75 -1.97 -21.56
CA ILE A 109 -5.82 -3.14 -20.68
C ILE A 109 -5.45 -4.43 -21.41
N VAL A 110 -5.86 -4.59 -22.68
CA VAL A 110 -5.56 -5.80 -23.47
C VAL A 110 -4.05 -5.92 -23.69
N SER A 111 -3.41 -4.82 -24.08
CA SER A 111 -1.94 -4.76 -24.22
C SER A 111 -1.23 -5.03 -22.90
N LYS A 112 -1.74 -4.54 -21.77
CA LYS A 112 -1.21 -4.87 -20.43
C LYS A 112 -1.29 -6.35 -20.10
N LEU A 113 -2.40 -7.00 -20.41
CA LEU A 113 -2.55 -8.45 -20.22
C LEU A 113 -1.58 -9.23 -21.11
N GLN A 114 -1.36 -8.80 -22.35
CA GLN A 114 -0.36 -9.41 -23.24
C GLN A 114 1.06 -9.26 -22.69
N VAL A 115 1.41 -8.07 -22.15
CA VAL A 115 2.71 -7.85 -21.49
C VAL A 115 2.87 -8.81 -20.31
N LEU A 116 1.83 -9.04 -19.53
CA LEU A 116 1.89 -9.99 -18.40
C LEU A 116 2.03 -11.42 -18.89
N GLN A 117 1.30 -11.83 -19.94
CA GLN A 117 1.34 -13.18 -20.49
C GLN A 117 2.69 -13.51 -21.16
N ASN A 118 3.31 -12.53 -21.83
CA ASN A 118 4.58 -12.69 -22.54
C ASN A 118 5.79 -12.36 -21.65
N GLY A 119 5.56 -11.95 -20.39
CA GLY A 119 6.59 -11.59 -19.44
C GLY A 119 7.25 -12.80 -18.76
N ASP A 120 8.07 -12.51 -17.78
CA ASP A 120 8.76 -13.52 -16.98
C ASP A 120 7.75 -14.48 -16.30
N THR A 121 8.07 -15.79 -16.30
CA THR A 121 7.19 -16.84 -15.72
C THR A 121 6.83 -16.58 -14.24
N TRP A 122 7.76 -15.98 -13.46
CA TRP A 122 7.48 -15.65 -12.07
C TRP A 122 6.38 -14.60 -11.91
N ARG A 123 6.27 -13.63 -12.85
CA ARG A 123 5.20 -12.62 -12.86
C ARG A 123 3.83 -13.25 -13.09
N LEU A 124 3.78 -14.14 -14.08
CA LEU A 124 2.56 -14.89 -14.38
C LEU A 124 2.18 -15.83 -13.22
N GLY A 125 3.16 -16.50 -12.61
CA GLY A 125 2.96 -17.32 -11.42
C GLY A 125 2.42 -16.50 -10.24
N THR A 126 2.98 -15.33 -9.98
CA THR A 126 2.52 -14.41 -8.93
C THR A 126 1.10 -13.91 -9.21
N ALA A 127 0.81 -13.52 -10.45
CA ALA A 127 -0.54 -13.10 -10.86
C ALA A 127 -1.57 -14.22 -10.64
N GLY A 128 -1.25 -15.45 -11.07
CA GLY A 128 -2.11 -16.62 -10.87
C GLY A 128 -2.33 -16.94 -9.39
N ALA A 129 -1.27 -16.95 -8.60
CA ALA A 129 -1.36 -17.21 -7.16
C ALA A 129 -2.23 -16.18 -6.44
N LEU A 130 -2.06 -14.87 -6.72
CA LEU A 130 -2.87 -13.81 -6.12
C LEU A 130 -4.32 -13.84 -6.59
N SER A 131 -4.56 -14.16 -7.88
CA SER A 131 -5.91 -14.29 -8.44
C SER A 131 -6.69 -15.46 -7.83
N MET A 132 -6.01 -16.47 -7.28
CA MET A 132 -6.63 -17.55 -6.51
C MET A 132 -6.75 -17.19 -5.02
N LEU A 133 -5.68 -16.62 -4.43
CA LEU A 133 -5.62 -16.34 -2.99
C LEU A 133 -6.64 -15.29 -2.56
N VAL A 134 -6.79 -14.19 -3.32
CA VAL A 134 -7.67 -13.08 -2.92
C VAL A 134 -9.14 -13.48 -2.86
N PRO A 135 -9.73 -14.17 -3.85
CA PRO A 135 -11.10 -14.69 -3.73
C PRO A 135 -11.27 -15.67 -2.56
N VAL A 136 -10.31 -16.57 -2.33
CA VAL A 136 -10.35 -17.49 -1.18
C VAL A 136 -10.36 -16.72 0.14
N MET A 137 -9.51 -15.70 0.27
CA MET A 137 -9.49 -14.82 1.45
C MET A 137 -10.83 -14.10 1.62
N ILE A 138 -11.42 -13.56 0.56
CA ILE A 138 -12.73 -12.91 0.62
C ILE A 138 -13.79 -13.88 1.15
N VAL A 139 -13.86 -15.11 0.62
CA VAL A 139 -14.81 -16.13 1.07
C VAL A 139 -14.63 -16.46 2.56
N GLN A 140 -13.39 -16.56 3.04
CA GLN A 140 -13.10 -16.84 4.45
C GLN A 140 -13.42 -15.64 5.37
N LEU A 141 -13.23 -14.40 4.88
CA LEU A 141 -13.48 -13.19 5.65
C LEU A 141 -14.98 -12.89 5.78
N MET A 142 -15.77 -13.07 4.72
CA MET A 142 -17.17 -12.63 4.67
C MET A 142 -18.04 -13.11 5.85
N PRO A 143 -17.94 -14.36 6.36
CA PRO A 143 -18.70 -14.79 7.52
C PRO A 143 -18.32 -14.09 8.84
N LYS A 144 -17.09 -13.57 8.92
CA LYS A 144 -16.52 -12.95 10.12
C LYS A 144 -16.61 -11.42 10.13
N VAL A 145 -16.81 -10.83 8.95
CA VAL A 145 -16.96 -9.37 8.78
C VAL A 145 -18.40 -8.96 9.07
N GLY A 146 -18.57 -7.87 9.83
CA GLY A 146 -19.88 -7.26 10.08
C GLY A 146 -20.58 -6.89 8.78
N LYS A 147 -21.93 -6.97 8.75
CA LYS A 147 -22.71 -6.80 7.52
C LYS A 147 -22.38 -5.52 6.76
N ASP A 148 -22.18 -4.42 7.47
CA ASP A 148 -21.92 -3.10 6.89
C ASP A 148 -20.51 -2.98 6.27
N LEU A 149 -19.56 -3.81 6.70
CA LEU A 149 -18.18 -3.82 6.20
C LEU A 149 -17.94 -4.85 5.09
N ARG A 150 -18.87 -5.78 4.83
CA ARG A 150 -18.67 -6.85 3.84
C ARG A 150 -18.39 -6.33 2.45
N ALA A 151 -19.26 -5.45 1.94
CA ALA A 151 -19.09 -4.88 0.62
C ALA A 151 -17.81 -4.00 0.53
N PRO A 152 -17.55 -3.06 1.46
CA PRO A 152 -16.29 -2.32 1.47
C PRO A 152 -15.04 -3.21 1.47
N VAL A 153 -14.97 -4.23 2.31
CA VAL A 153 -13.81 -5.15 2.39
C VAL A 153 -13.65 -5.95 1.10
N ALA A 154 -14.74 -6.45 0.51
CA ALA A 154 -14.66 -7.20 -0.75
C ALA A 154 -14.19 -6.32 -1.91
N VAL A 155 -14.77 -5.13 -2.08
CA VAL A 155 -14.37 -4.16 -3.11
C VAL A 155 -12.91 -3.78 -2.95
N TYR A 156 -12.50 -3.47 -1.72
CA TYR A 156 -11.12 -3.11 -1.41
C TYR A 156 -10.13 -4.23 -1.77
N SER A 157 -10.43 -5.47 -1.38
CA SER A 157 -9.57 -6.63 -1.68
C SER A 157 -9.41 -6.86 -3.19
N LEU A 158 -10.49 -6.71 -3.95
CA LEU A 158 -10.44 -6.82 -5.42
C LEU A 158 -9.65 -5.67 -6.04
N THR A 159 -9.77 -4.46 -5.49
CA THR A 159 -9.01 -3.29 -5.98
C THR A 159 -7.51 -3.47 -5.76
N ILE A 160 -7.09 -4.02 -4.61
CA ILE A 160 -5.67 -4.36 -4.36
C ILE A 160 -5.19 -5.41 -5.38
N LEU A 161 -5.98 -6.44 -5.64
CA LEU A 161 -5.63 -7.45 -6.65
C LEU A 161 -5.37 -6.80 -8.01
N VAL A 162 -6.29 -5.94 -8.48
CA VAL A 162 -6.12 -5.22 -9.75
C VAL A 162 -4.88 -4.34 -9.72
N MET A 163 -4.61 -3.63 -8.62
CA MET A 163 -3.42 -2.80 -8.46
C MET A 163 -2.13 -3.62 -8.62
N VAL A 164 -2.03 -4.78 -7.98
CA VAL A 164 -0.84 -5.65 -8.12
C VAL A 164 -0.73 -6.22 -9.53
N LEU A 165 -1.84 -6.65 -10.14
CA LEU A 165 -1.82 -7.14 -11.53
C LEU A 165 -1.31 -6.07 -12.50
N MET A 166 -1.72 -4.80 -12.32
CA MET A 166 -1.19 -3.69 -13.12
C MET A 166 0.30 -3.42 -12.82
N ALA A 167 0.72 -3.48 -11.56
CA ALA A 167 2.14 -3.34 -11.20
C ALA A 167 3.00 -4.42 -11.85
N LEU A 168 2.54 -5.68 -11.92
CA LEU A 168 3.25 -6.80 -12.54
C LEU A 168 3.50 -6.62 -14.05
N THR A 169 2.82 -5.68 -14.72
CA THR A 169 3.09 -5.33 -16.12
C THR A 169 4.20 -4.30 -16.29
N LEU A 170 4.73 -3.74 -15.20
CA LEU A 170 5.78 -2.73 -15.23
C LEU A 170 7.17 -3.36 -15.16
N GLU A 171 8.17 -2.70 -15.74
CA GLU A 171 9.56 -3.17 -15.71
C GLU A 171 10.25 -2.94 -14.36
N SER A 172 9.81 -1.93 -13.58
CA SER A 172 10.43 -1.60 -12.30
C SER A 172 10.19 -2.71 -11.27
N ARG A 173 11.28 -3.34 -10.86
CA ARG A 173 11.26 -4.35 -9.80
C ARG A 173 10.85 -3.75 -8.46
N GLU A 174 11.23 -2.50 -8.21
CA GLU A 174 10.88 -1.76 -7.00
C GLU A 174 9.37 -1.58 -6.90
N ILE A 175 8.72 -1.11 -7.97
CA ILE A 175 7.25 -0.94 -7.99
C ILE A 175 6.55 -2.28 -7.81
N VAL A 176 6.99 -3.32 -8.53
CA VAL A 176 6.38 -4.65 -8.42
C VAL A 176 6.53 -5.22 -7.03
N THR A 177 7.75 -5.20 -6.48
CA THR A 177 8.01 -5.69 -5.11
C THR A 177 7.20 -4.89 -4.09
N GLY A 178 7.16 -3.57 -4.24
CA GLY A 178 6.40 -2.68 -3.37
C GLY A 178 4.90 -2.98 -3.38
N ALA A 179 4.32 -3.21 -4.57
CA ALA A 179 2.91 -3.55 -4.71
C ALA A 179 2.57 -4.92 -4.06
N VAL A 180 3.43 -5.92 -4.23
CA VAL A 180 3.28 -7.24 -3.60
C VAL A 180 3.41 -7.14 -2.08
N MET A 181 4.38 -6.38 -1.57
CA MET A 181 4.53 -6.12 -0.13
C MET A 181 3.28 -5.44 0.44
N PHE A 182 2.73 -4.45 -0.27
CA PHE A 182 1.50 -3.76 0.15
C PHE A 182 0.34 -4.75 0.26
N ALA A 183 0.08 -5.55 -0.79
CA ALA A 183 -1.00 -6.54 -0.79
C ALA A 183 -0.81 -7.59 0.32
N SER A 184 0.44 -8.00 0.60
CA SER A 184 0.76 -8.91 1.69
C SER A 184 0.47 -8.29 3.05
N SER A 185 0.81 -7.02 3.24
CA SER A 185 0.48 -6.24 4.44
C SER A 185 -1.03 -6.26 4.72
N ASP A 186 -1.82 -5.93 3.70
CA ASP A 186 -3.27 -5.84 3.85
C ASP A 186 -3.94 -7.19 4.05
N SER A 187 -3.39 -8.24 3.46
CA SER A 187 -3.84 -9.61 3.72
C SER A 187 -3.61 -10.00 5.19
N ILE A 188 -2.44 -9.66 5.76
CA ILE A 188 -2.14 -9.90 7.18
C ILE A 188 -3.02 -9.02 8.08
N LEU A 189 -3.23 -7.75 7.70
CA LEU A 189 -4.13 -6.83 8.43
C LEU A 189 -5.56 -7.38 8.51
N ALA A 190 -6.11 -7.82 7.37
CA ALA A 190 -7.45 -8.37 7.29
C ALA A 190 -7.56 -9.68 8.10
N ALA A 191 -6.57 -10.56 7.99
CA ALA A 191 -6.52 -11.79 8.78
C ALA A 191 -6.44 -11.49 10.28
N GLY A 192 -5.59 -10.56 10.71
CA GLY A 192 -5.45 -10.15 12.10
C GLY A 192 -6.70 -9.52 12.68
N ARG A 193 -7.43 -8.73 11.87
CA ARG A 193 -8.65 -8.05 12.30
C ARG A 193 -9.86 -8.99 12.38
N PHE A 194 -10.01 -9.92 11.44
CA PHE A 194 -11.27 -10.67 11.27
C PHE A 194 -11.14 -12.17 11.53
N LEU A 195 -9.97 -12.78 11.38
CA LEU A 195 -9.77 -14.21 11.49
C LEU A 195 -9.04 -14.64 12.77
N VAL A 196 -8.09 -13.80 13.23
CA VAL A 196 -7.24 -14.13 14.38
C VAL A 196 -7.77 -13.45 15.64
N PRO A 197 -8.10 -14.21 16.72
CA PRO A 197 -8.58 -13.62 17.96
C PRO A 197 -7.61 -12.58 18.53
N ALA A 198 -8.14 -11.49 19.11
CA ALA A 198 -7.33 -10.43 19.69
C ALA A 198 -6.39 -10.92 20.81
N THR A 199 -6.74 -12.01 21.49
CA THR A 199 -5.94 -12.66 22.54
C THR A 199 -4.84 -13.58 21.99
N SER A 200 -4.79 -13.80 20.67
CA SER A 200 -3.81 -14.71 20.06
C SER A 200 -2.38 -14.15 20.17
N ALA A 201 -1.43 -15.04 20.47
CA ALA A 201 0.00 -14.72 20.45
C ALA A 201 0.49 -14.22 19.05
N HIS A 202 -0.23 -14.56 18.00
CA HIS A 202 0.09 -14.12 16.63
C HIS A 202 -0.14 -12.62 16.39
N GLN A 203 -1.02 -11.96 17.14
CA GLN A 203 -1.27 -10.53 17.00
C GLN A 203 0.02 -9.69 17.13
N GLY A 204 0.94 -10.13 18.01
CA GLY A 204 2.19 -9.42 18.24
C GLY A 204 3.01 -9.23 16.97
N TRP A 205 3.38 -10.31 16.29
CA TRP A 205 4.20 -10.25 15.09
C TRP A 205 3.43 -9.69 13.89
N MET A 206 2.11 -9.95 13.79
CA MET A 206 1.27 -9.46 12.70
C MET A 206 1.28 -7.94 12.61
N HIS A 207 1.14 -7.22 13.72
CA HIS A 207 1.20 -5.76 13.74
C HIS A 207 2.54 -5.23 13.21
N HIS A 208 3.65 -5.85 13.60
CA HIS A 208 4.98 -5.48 13.11
C HIS A 208 5.15 -5.79 11.62
N ALA A 209 4.70 -6.97 11.17
CA ALA A 209 4.77 -7.37 9.78
C ALA A 209 3.92 -6.46 8.87
N VAL A 210 2.69 -6.14 9.29
CA VAL A 210 1.82 -5.20 8.57
C VAL A 210 2.54 -3.89 8.32
N TRP A 211 3.13 -3.29 9.37
CA TRP A 211 3.78 -2.00 9.23
C TRP A 211 5.02 -2.03 8.33
N VAL A 212 5.90 -3.01 8.52
CA VAL A 212 7.12 -3.15 7.71
C VAL A 212 6.78 -3.38 6.24
N LEU A 213 5.81 -4.25 5.95
CA LEU A 213 5.39 -4.55 4.58
C LEU A 213 4.68 -3.35 3.95
N TYR A 214 3.82 -2.67 4.71
CA TYR A 214 3.10 -1.50 4.25
C TYR A 214 4.04 -0.35 3.89
N TYR A 215 4.81 0.13 4.89
CA TYR A 215 5.72 1.25 4.67
C TYR A 215 6.82 0.91 3.65
N GLY A 216 7.40 -0.29 3.74
CA GLY A 216 8.38 -0.77 2.76
C GLY A 216 7.80 -0.84 1.35
N GLY A 217 6.55 -1.27 1.21
CA GLY A 217 5.83 -1.29 -0.06
C GLY A 217 5.65 0.11 -0.64
N GLN A 218 5.16 1.06 0.16
CA GLN A 218 5.00 2.47 -0.24
C GLN A 218 6.34 3.11 -0.62
N PHE A 219 7.37 2.84 0.17
CA PHE A 219 8.73 3.33 -0.06
C PHE A 219 9.30 2.83 -1.40
N LEU A 220 9.18 1.53 -1.68
CA LEU A 220 9.68 0.95 -2.93
C LEU A 220 8.90 1.47 -4.16
N ILE A 221 7.57 1.62 -4.06
CA ILE A 221 6.77 2.20 -5.14
C ILE A 221 7.22 3.64 -5.41
N ALA A 222 7.42 4.44 -4.36
CA ALA A 222 7.88 5.81 -4.51
C ALA A 222 9.27 5.89 -5.16
N LEU A 223 10.24 5.10 -4.68
CA LEU A 223 11.59 5.06 -5.26
C LEU A 223 11.59 4.62 -6.72
N GLY A 224 10.86 3.54 -7.05
CA GLY A 224 10.81 3.01 -8.40
C GLY A 224 10.15 3.96 -9.40
N ALA A 225 9.28 4.85 -8.93
CA ALA A 225 8.66 5.87 -9.77
C ALA A 225 9.54 7.08 -10.01
N VAL A 226 10.29 7.56 -9.00
CA VAL A 226 11.18 8.73 -9.15
C VAL A 226 12.52 8.37 -9.81
N ALA A 227 12.93 7.11 -9.82
CA ALA A 227 14.15 6.67 -10.51
C ALA A 227 14.03 6.72 -12.05
N ARG A 228 12.83 6.95 -12.59
CA ARG A 228 12.54 6.99 -14.03
C ARG A 228 12.30 8.40 -14.55
N VAL A 229 12.36 9.41 -13.68
CA VAL A 229 12.29 10.83 -14.01
C VAL A 229 13.70 11.38 -14.09
#